data_f7a68bc52feb6eec78c1292c42f46c50
#
_entry.id   f7a68bc52feb6eec78c1292c42f46c50
#
_cell.length_a   1.000
_cell.length_b   1.000
_cell.length_c   1.000
_cell.angle_alpha   90.00
_cell.angle_beta   90.00
_cell.angle_gamma   90.00
#
_symmetry.space_group_name_H-M   'P 1'
#
loop_
_entity.id
_entity.type
_entity.pdbx_description
1 polymer ?
#
loop_
_entity_poly.entity_id
_entity_poly.type
_entity_poly.pdbx_seq_one_letter_code
_entity_poly.pdbx_strand_id
1 'polypeptide(L)'
;CSAREESVNFFEKLGYENCGLVTGPQTTPIKHFFMKKSIESLDDILHRPDWCAELQKQWHQHIPLSEKMGLRITQYTGTRFYTTIPEAGNQNPHHTIFAGSQFSLATLTGWGLIWLLMQEHKLQGDIVLVDAHIRYRKPVSGRPAAVADMENLSGDLGRLAKGSKARIKLDVDICGDEGVGAVFSGTYIVLPSQKEQC
;
A
#
# COMPACT_ATOMS: atom_id res chain seq x y z
N CYS A 1 6.50 -11.09 14.10
CA CYS A 1 5.85 -10.17 15.06
C CYS A 1 6.14 -10.60 16.50
N SER A 2 5.81 -9.79 17.49
CA SER A 2 5.87 -10.15 18.91
C SER A 2 4.46 -10.20 19.51
N ALA A 3 4.20 -11.16 20.37
CA ALA A 3 2.93 -11.35 21.04
C ALA A 3 3.11 -11.37 22.56
N ARG A 4 2.13 -10.86 23.29
CA ARG A 4 2.04 -11.04 24.75
C ARG A 4 1.74 -12.50 25.06
N GLU A 5 2.14 -12.97 26.24
CA GLU A 5 1.92 -14.36 26.69
C GLU A 5 0.46 -14.81 26.51
N GLU A 6 -0.49 -13.93 26.83
CA GLU A 6 -1.94 -14.16 26.71
C GLU A 6 -2.42 -14.36 25.26
N SER A 7 -1.66 -13.84 24.28
CA SER A 7 -2.03 -13.88 22.86
C SER A 7 -1.30 -14.98 22.07
N VAL A 8 -0.36 -15.71 22.68
CA VAL A 8 0.44 -16.72 21.98
C VAL A 8 -0.47 -17.78 21.34
N ASN A 9 -1.40 -18.36 22.09
CA ASN A 9 -2.35 -19.36 21.59
C ASN A 9 -3.22 -18.84 20.43
N PHE A 10 -3.53 -17.55 20.39
CA PHE A 10 -4.25 -16.94 19.28
C PHE A 10 -3.39 -16.93 18.01
N PHE A 11 -2.13 -16.53 18.11
CA PHE A 11 -1.22 -16.52 16.97
C PHE A 11 -0.89 -17.93 16.49
N GLU A 12 -0.73 -18.91 17.38
CA GLU A 12 -0.51 -20.33 17.02
C GLU A 12 -1.68 -20.89 16.21
N LYS A 13 -2.92 -20.56 16.58
CA LYS A 13 -4.12 -20.94 15.80
C LYS A 13 -4.15 -20.30 14.40
N LEU A 14 -3.46 -19.20 14.20
CA LEU A 14 -3.29 -18.55 12.91
C LEU A 14 -2.07 -19.06 12.12
N GLY A 15 -1.41 -20.13 12.59
CA GLY A 15 -0.26 -20.75 11.92
C GLY A 15 1.06 -20.04 12.17
N TYR A 16 1.18 -19.28 13.25
CA TYR A 16 2.46 -18.72 13.69
C TYR A 16 3.19 -19.70 14.60
N GLU A 17 4.49 -19.81 14.43
CA GLU A 17 5.38 -20.57 15.31
C GLU A 17 5.88 -19.68 16.44
N ASN A 18 5.87 -20.21 17.66
CA ASN A 18 6.46 -19.55 18.82
C ASN A 18 7.97 -19.77 18.84
N CYS A 19 8.74 -18.72 18.60
CA CYS A 19 10.20 -18.75 18.56
C CYS A 19 10.85 -18.39 19.91
N GLY A 20 10.07 -18.31 20.99
CA GLY A 20 10.56 -18.07 22.34
C GLY A 20 10.44 -16.60 22.81
N LEU A 21 10.93 -16.33 24.01
CA LEU A 21 10.89 -15.03 24.66
C LEU A 21 11.73 -13.99 23.91
N VAL A 22 11.18 -12.78 23.78
CA VAL A 22 11.92 -11.62 23.29
C VAL A 22 12.98 -11.25 24.33
N THR A 23 14.26 -11.38 23.96
CA THR A 23 15.39 -11.00 24.81
C THR A 23 15.77 -9.54 24.57
N GLY A 24 15.74 -8.73 25.62
CA GLY A 24 16.11 -7.32 25.57
C GLY A 24 15.76 -6.60 26.88
N PRO A 25 16.17 -5.34 27.07
CA PRO A 25 15.80 -4.58 28.26
C PRO A 25 14.28 -4.38 28.25
N GLN A 26 13.59 -5.14 29.10
CA GLN A 26 12.15 -5.05 29.25
C GLN A 26 11.82 -4.06 30.38
N THR A 27 11.14 -3.00 30.05
CA THR A 27 10.65 -2.01 31.01
C THR A 27 9.30 -2.41 31.63
N THR A 28 8.71 -3.53 31.22
CA THR A 28 7.39 -4.01 31.68
C THR A 28 7.46 -5.45 32.17
N PRO A 29 6.67 -5.84 33.21
CA PRO A 29 6.61 -7.22 33.68
C PRO A 29 5.91 -8.19 32.74
N ILE A 30 5.45 -7.73 31.56
CA ILE A 30 4.72 -8.55 30.59
C ILE A 30 5.73 -9.26 29.70
N LYS A 31 5.66 -10.59 29.69
CA LYS A 31 6.46 -11.42 28.79
C LYS A 31 5.97 -11.28 27.34
N HIS A 32 6.90 -11.10 26.43
CA HIS A 32 6.67 -11.08 25.01
C HIS A 32 7.35 -12.26 24.33
N PHE A 33 6.65 -12.89 23.40
CA PHE A 33 7.15 -14.02 22.60
C PHE A 33 7.32 -13.58 21.15
N PHE A 34 8.41 -14.03 20.54
CA PHE A 34 8.65 -13.81 19.12
C PHE A 34 7.86 -14.85 18.32
N MET A 35 6.90 -14.38 17.51
CA MET A 35 6.05 -15.23 16.68
C MET A 35 6.48 -15.09 15.22
N LYS A 36 6.72 -16.24 14.56
CA LYS A 36 7.13 -16.34 13.16
C LYS A 36 6.07 -17.13 12.39
N LYS A 37 5.73 -16.67 11.20
CA LYS A 37 4.95 -17.43 10.23
C LYS A 37 5.73 -17.47 8.93
N SER A 38 5.92 -18.67 8.37
CA SER A 38 6.46 -18.84 7.02
C SER A 38 5.37 -18.43 6.03
N ILE A 39 5.73 -17.60 5.06
CA ILE A 39 4.87 -17.23 3.96
C ILE A 39 5.32 -18.06 2.76
N GLU A 40 4.48 -19.01 2.35
CA GLU A 40 4.80 -19.95 1.27
C GLU A 40 4.51 -19.36 -0.10
N SER A 41 3.56 -18.40 -0.18
CA SER A 41 3.19 -17.72 -1.41
C SER A 41 2.76 -16.27 -1.17
N LEU A 42 2.68 -15.47 -2.25
CA LEU A 42 2.10 -14.12 -2.21
C LEU A 42 0.62 -14.13 -1.81
N ASP A 43 -0.09 -15.23 -2.06
CA ASP A 43 -1.50 -15.38 -1.71
C ASP A 43 -1.73 -15.32 -0.19
N ASP A 44 -0.70 -15.68 0.62
CA ASP A 44 -0.76 -15.57 2.08
C ASP A 44 -0.78 -14.12 2.61
N ILE A 45 -0.37 -13.16 1.77
CA ILE A 45 -0.27 -11.73 2.15
C ILE A 45 -1.19 -10.83 1.32
N LEU A 46 -1.84 -11.38 0.29
CA LEU A 46 -2.76 -10.64 -0.56
C LEU A 46 -4.20 -11.06 -0.28
N HIS A 47 -5.01 -10.11 0.18
CA HIS A 47 -6.45 -10.32 0.41
C HIS A 47 -7.20 -10.72 -0.87
N ARG A 48 -6.77 -10.16 -2.02
CA ARG A 48 -7.32 -10.44 -3.35
C ARG A 48 -6.17 -10.58 -4.35
N PRO A 49 -5.48 -11.73 -4.37
CA PRO A 49 -4.31 -11.92 -5.22
C PRO A 49 -4.63 -11.77 -6.71
N ASP A 50 -5.81 -12.22 -7.15
CA ASP A 50 -6.33 -12.06 -8.50
C ASP A 50 -6.44 -10.58 -8.93
N TRP A 51 -7.02 -9.74 -8.08
CA TRP A 51 -7.16 -8.31 -8.35
C TRP A 51 -5.82 -7.59 -8.28
N CYS A 52 -4.95 -7.97 -7.35
CA CYS A 52 -3.61 -7.41 -7.28
C CYS A 52 -2.78 -7.74 -8.53
N ALA A 53 -2.89 -8.97 -9.04
CA ALA A 53 -2.23 -9.38 -10.28
C ALA A 53 -2.77 -8.61 -11.50
N GLU A 54 -4.09 -8.45 -11.60
CA GLU A 54 -4.72 -7.68 -12.67
C GLU A 54 -4.31 -6.20 -12.62
N LEU A 55 -4.35 -5.58 -11.43
CA LEU A 55 -3.91 -4.20 -11.21
C LEU A 55 -2.44 -4.01 -11.60
N GLN A 56 -1.55 -4.91 -11.18
CA GLN A 56 -0.14 -4.88 -11.53
C GLN A 56 0.07 -4.95 -13.05
N LYS A 57 -0.67 -5.83 -13.73
CA LYS A 57 -0.64 -5.99 -15.18
C LYS A 57 -1.14 -4.73 -15.89
N GLN A 58 -2.27 -4.16 -15.47
CA GLN A 58 -2.81 -2.91 -16.02
C GLN A 58 -1.82 -1.76 -15.89
N TRP A 59 -1.17 -1.60 -14.75
CA TRP A 59 -0.14 -0.57 -14.58
C TRP A 59 1.00 -0.74 -15.56
N HIS A 60 1.55 -1.94 -15.69
CA HIS A 60 2.69 -2.18 -16.57
C HIS A 60 2.32 -1.99 -18.06
N GLN A 61 1.09 -2.35 -18.44
CA GLN A 61 0.62 -2.21 -19.83
C GLN A 61 0.29 -0.77 -20.20
N HIS A 62 -0.39 -0.03 -19.32
CA HIS A 62 -0.91 1.30 -19.64
C HIS A 62 -0.07 2.46 -19.11
N ILE A 63 0.82 2.17 -18.16
CA ILE A 63 1.75 3.15 -17.57
C ILE A 63 3.17 2.56 -17.65
N PRO A 64 3.85 2.62 -18.81
CA PRO A 64 5.17 2.00 -18.99
C PRO A 64 6.23 2.43 -17.97
N LEU A 65 6.08 3.63 -17.39
CA LEU A 65 6.93 4.11 -16.32
C LEU A 65 6.88 3.18 -15.08
N SER A 66 5.72 2.63 -14.77
CA SER A 66 5.56 1.73 -13.61
C SER A 66 6.39 0.46 -13.74
N GLU A 67 6.48 -0.09 -14.95
CA GLU A 67 7.32 -1.25 -15.25
C GLU A 67 8.81 -0.88 -15.18
N LYS A 68 9.20 0.25 -15.82
CA LYS A 68 10.59 0.73 -15.82
C LYS A 68 11.10 1.06 -14.42
N MET A 69 10.25 1.57 -13.55
CA MET A 69 10.56 1.79 -12.14
C MET A 69 10.67 0.48 -11.35
N GLY A 70 10.20 -0.65 -11.90
CA GLY A 70 10.14 -1.92 -11.19
C GLY A 70 9.10 -1.94 -10.08
N LEU A 71 8.01 -1.18 -10.23
CA LEU A 71 6.92 -1.12 -9.25
C LEU A 71 6.29 -2.51 -9.06
N ARG A 72 6.09 -2.89 -7.80
CA ARG A 72 5.46 -4.15 -7.40
C ARG A 72 4.45 -3.92 -6.28
N ILE A 73 3.32 -4.62 -6.37
CA ILE A 73 2.39 -4.78 -5.26
C ILE A 73 2.97 -5.86 -4.33
N THR A 74 3.08 -5.55 -3.05
CA THR A 74 3.67 -6.45 -2.07
C THR A 74 2.66 -6.97 -1.06
N GLN A 75 1.62 -6.18 -0.75
CA GLN A 75 0.59 -6.60 0.19
C GLN A 75 -0.71 -5.82 -0.02
N TYR A 76 -1.84 -6.50 0.16
CA TYR A 76 -3.16 -5.91 0.32
C TYR A 76 -3.92 -6.67 1.40
N THR A 77 -4.37 -5.97 2.42
CA THR A 77 -5.04 -6.57 3.59
C THR A 77 -6.57 -6.39 3.57
N GLY A 78 -7.11 -5.76 2.52
CA GLY A 78 -8.50 -5.29 2.48
C GLY A 78 -8.67 -3.85 2.99
N THR A 79 -7.75 -3.37 3.83
CA THR A 79 -7.76 -2.00 4.39
C THR A 79 -6.49 -1.22 4.10
N ARG A 80 -5.35 -1.91 3.97
CA ARG A 80 -4.04 -1.33 3.66
C ARG A 80 -3.48 -1.90 2.39
N PHE A 81 -2.86 -1.05 1.61
CA PHE A 81 -2.25 -1.41 0.34
C PHE A 81 -0.79 -0.99 0.29
N TYR A 82 0.09 -1.92 -0.06
CA TYR A 82 1.53 -1.76 -0.02
C TYR A 82 2.13 -2.01 -1.41
N THR A 83 3.00 -1.10 -1.80
CA THR A 83 3.78 -1.23 -3.03
C THR A 83 5.25 -0.92 -2.76
N THR A 84 6.13 -1.34 -3.66
CA THR A 84 7.57 -1.09 -3.57
C THR A 84 8.17 -0.86 -4.95
N ILE A 85 9.35 -0.27 -4.97
CA ILE A 85 10.25 -0.21 -6.12
C ILE A 85 11.65 -0.64 -5.68
N PRO A 86 12.50 -1.19 -6.57
CA PRO A 86 13.89 -1.43 -6.25
C PRO A 86 14.65 -0.10 -6.12
N GLU A 87 15.70 -0.09 -5.33
CA GLU A 87 16.59 1.06 -5.22
C GLU A 87 17.33 1.30 -6.55
N ALA A 88 17.81 0.23 -7.18
CA ALA A 88 18.49 0.29 -8.47
C ALA A 88 17.57 0.89 -9.55
N GLY A 89 18.06 1.92 -10.24
CA GLY A 89 17.29 2.65 -11.25
C GLY A 89 16.35 3.73 -10.72
N ASN A 90 16.20 3.83 -9.39
CA ASN A 90 15.36 4.84 -8.73
C ASN A 90 16.14 5.77 -7.80
N GLN A 91 17.46 5.73 -7.85
CA GLN A 91 18.33 6.55 -7.01
C GLN A 91 18.57 7.94 -7.60
N ASN A 92 18.88 8.86 -6.70
CA ASN A 92 19.47 10.15 -7.00
C ASN A 92 21.02 10.11 -6.83
N PRO A 93 21.76 11.18 -7.13
CA PRO A 93 23.22 11.21 -6.95
C PRO A 93 23.70 11.05 -5.49
N HIS A 94 22.82 11.14 -4.52
CA HIS A 94 23.10 10.96 -3.09
C HIS A 94 22.86 9.51 -2.63
N HIS A 95 22.61 8.56 -3.55
CA HIS A 95 22.30 7.16 -3.25
C HIS A 95 21.08 6.97 -2.35
N THR A 96 20.08 7.85 -2.49
CA THR A 96 18.76 7.71 -1.88
C THR A 96 17.70 7.68 -2.97
N ILE A 97 16.49 7.26 -2.64
CA ILE A 97 15.41 7.20 -3.63
C ILE A 97 15.09 8.59 -4.17
N PHE A 98 15.12 8.73 -5.49
CA PHE A 98 14.80 9.98 -6.19
C PHE A 98 13.39 10.47 -5.83
N ALA A 99 13.26 11.78 -5.59
CA ALA A 99 11.99 12.41 -5.21
C ALA A 99 10.86 12.14 -6.22
N GLY A 100 11.16 12.16 -7.52
CA GLY A 100 10.20 11.85 -8.59
C GLY A 100 9.73 10.39 -8.55
N SER A 101 10.64 9.45 -8.26
CA SER A 101 10.28 8.04 -8.08
C SER A 101 9.37 7.83 -6.88
N GLN A 102 9.64 8.52 -5.76
CA GLN A 102 8.78 8.51 -4.58
C GLN A 102 7.38 9.04 -4.89
N PHE A 103 7.30 10.17 -5.64
CA PHE A 103 6.04 10.77 -6.03
C PHE A 103 5.22 9.83 -6.92
N SER A 104 5.85 9.24 -7.93
CA SER A 104 5.20 8.30 -8.85
C SER A 104 4.72 7.03 -8.14
N LEU A 105 5.56 6.48 -7.26
CA LEU A 105 5.21 5.33 -6.43
C LEU A 105 3.97 5.62 -5.57
N ALA A 106 3.97 6.73 -4.84
CA ALA A 106 2.85 7.11 -3.97
C ALA A 106 1.57 7.40 -4.76
N THR A 107 1.68 8.08 -5.92
CA THR A 107 0.55 8.33 -6.81
C THR A 107 -0.14 7.04 -7.23
N LEU A 108 0.65 6.04 -7.67
CA LEU A 108 0.10 4.75 -8.10
C LEU A 108 -0.44 3.93 -6.92
N THR A 109 0.20 4.02 -5.76
CA THR A 109 -0.29 3.35 -4.54
C THR A 109 -1.66 3.88 -4.13
N GLY A 110 -1.83 5.20 -4.08
CA GLY A 110 -3.13 5.82 -3.77
C GLY A 110 -4.20 5.49 -4.82
N TRP A 111 -3.85 5.57 -6.10
CA TRP A 111 -4.73 5.17 -7.20
C TRP A 111 -5.14 3.70 -7.08
N GLY A 112 -4.19 2.82 -6.77
CA GLY A 112 -4.41 1.39 -6.65
C GLY A 112 -5.34 1.03 -5.49
N LEU A 113 -5.20 1.68 -4.33
CA LEU A 113 -6.13 1.47 -3.22
C LEU A 113 -7.55 1.84 -3.63
N ILE A 114 -7.75 2.98 -4.31
CA ILE A 114 -9.07 3.39 -4.79
C ILE A 114 -9.64 2.36 -5.76
N TRP A 115 -8.81 1.86 -6.70
CA TRP A 115 -9.23 0.83 -7.67
C TRP A 115 -9.67 -0.45 -6.96
N LEU A 116 -8.90 -0.94 -5.98
CA LEU A 116 -9.24 -2.13 -5.20
C LEU A 116 -10.56 -1.94 -4.44
N LEU A 117 -10.77 -0.78 -3.81
CA LEU A 117 -12.02 -0.44 -3.14
C LEU A 117 -13.21 -0.41 -4.11
N MET A 118 -13.01 0.08 -5.33
CA MET A 118 -14.06 0.02 -6.35
C MET A 118 -14.41 -1.42 -6.72
N GLN A 119 -13.43 -2.33 -6.81
CA GLN A 119 -13.70 -3.76 -7.03
C GLN A 119 -14.50 -4.37 -5.87
N GLU A 120 -14.13 -4.08 -4.61
CA GLU A 120 -14.86 -4.56 -3.42
C GLU A 120 -16.33 -4.14 -3.45
N HIS A 121 -16.60 -2.93 -3.90
CA HIS A 121 -17.95 -2.37 -3.96
C HIS A 121 -18.65 -2.57 -5.32
N LYS A 122 -18.02 -3.31 -6.26
CA LYS A 122 -18.54 -3.53 -7.62
C LYS A 122 -18.89 -2.22 -8.35
N LEU A 123 -18.06 -1.20 -8.14
CA LEU A 123 -18.17 0.11 -8.77
C LEU A 123 -17.28 0.17 -10.00
N GLN A 124 -17.70 0.97 -11.00
CA GLN A 124 -16.93 1.23 -12.22
C GLN A 124 -16.75 2.72 -12.41
N GLY A 125 -15.60 3.11 -12.94
CA GLY A 125 -15.29 4.51 -13.19
C GLY A 125 -13.81 4.74 -13.49
N ASP A 126 -13.49 5.93 -13.97
CA ASP A 126 -12.14 6.35 -14.31
C ASP A 126 -11.55 7.19 -13.20
N ILE A 127 -10.43 6.74 -12.65
CA ILE A 127 -9.74 7.40 -11.54
C ILE A 127 -8.73 8.39 -12.11
N VAL A 128 -8.85 9.66 -11.74
CA VAL A 128 -7.96 10.74 -12.17
C VAL A 128 -7.39 11.46 -10.96
N LEU A 129 -6.07 11.60 -10.89
CA LEU A 129 -5.41 12.48 -9.91
C LEU A 129 -5.60 13.93 -10.35
N VAL A 130 -6.20 14.77 -9.49
CA VAL A 130 -6.48 16.18 -9.81
C VAL A 130 -5.64 17.17 -9.01
N ASP A 131 -5.11 16.73 -7.87
CA ASP A 131 -4.23 17.54 -7.03
C ASP A 131 -3.37 16.63 -6.16
N ALA A 132 -2.11 16.97 -5.98
CA ALA A 132 -1.23 16.24 -5.10
C ALA A 132 -0.05 17.08 -4.61
N HIS A 133 0.37 16.79 -3.39
CA HIS A 133 1.65 17.28 -2.87
C HIS A 133 2.36 16.18 -2.09
N ILE A 134 3.67 16.27 -2.01
CA ILE A 134 4.50 15.39 -1.21
C ILE A 134 5.39 16.21 -0.28
N ARG A 135 5.48 15.76 0.97
CA ARG A 135 6.39 16.34 1.95
C ARG A 135 7.50 15.35 2.24
N TYR A 136 8.71 15.67 1.77
CA TYR A 136 9.92 14.92 2.07
C TYR A 136 10.42 15.35 3.45
N ARG A 137 10.54 14.39 4.38
CA ARG A 137 10.95 14.64 5.77
C ARG A 137 12.39 14.23 6.01
N LYS A 138 12.80 13.13 5.39
CA LYS A 138 14.16 12.59 5.46
C LYS A 138 14.46 11.75 4.22
N PRO A 139 15.74 11.48 3.90
CA PRO A 139 16.11 10.59 2.82
C PRO A 139 15.45 9.21 2.98
N VAL A 140 15.03 8.64 1.86
CA VAL A 140 14.54 7.26 1.79
C VAL A 140 15.62 6.40 1.15
N SER A 141 16.09 5.38 1.86
CA SER A 141 17.12 4.44 1.42
C SER A 141 16.64 3.00 1.54
N GLY A 142 17.35 2.09 0.92
CA GLY A 142 17.03 0.67 0.88
C GLY A 142 15.86 0.35 -0.05
N ARG A 143 14.97 -0.53 0.36
CA ARG A 143 13.76 -0.88 -0.40
C ARG A 143 12.59 -0.04 0.10
N PRO A 144 12.19 1.02 -0.60
CA PRO A 144 11.07 1.85 -0.18
C PRO A 144 9.76 1.07 -0.23
N ALA A 145 8.92 1.27 0.78
CA ALA A 145 7.53 0.81 0.78
C ALA A 145 6.61 2.01 0.79
N ALA A 146 5.66 2.07 -0.14
CA ALA A 146 4.57 3.02 -0.08
C ALA A 146 3.32 2.34 0.49
N VAL A 147 2.68 3.00 1.44
CA VAL A 147 1.55 2.46 2.21
C VAL A 147 0.38 3.42 2.13
N ALA A 148 -0.71 2.96 1.54
CA ALA A 148 -2.00 3.65 1.58
C ALA A 148 -2.93 2.92 2.57
N ASP A 149 -3.58 3.66 3.46
CA ASP A 149 -4.47 3.14 4.48
C ASP A 149 -5.87 3.74 4.33
N MET A 150 -6.89 2.90 4.37
CA MET A 150 -8.29 3.34 4.34
C MET A 150 -8.64 4.28 5.50
N GLU A 151 -7.99 4.16 6.65
CA GLU A 151 -8.21 5.06 7.78
C GLU A 151 -7.86 6.52 7.46
N ASN A 152 -6.93 6.73 6.51
CA ASN A 152 -6.50 8.05 6.03
C ASN A 152 -7.23 8.48 4.75
N LEU A 153 -8.26 7.73 4.33
CA LEU A 153 -9.05 8.04 3.15
C LEU A 153 -10.32 8.80 3.54
N SER A 154 -10.61 9.86 2.82
CA SER A 154 -11.84 10.64 2.95
C SER A 154 -12.54 10.78 1.61
N GLY A 155 -13.87 10.74 1.63
CA GLY A 155 -14.72 10.82 0.44
C GLY A 155 -15.75 9.70 0.42
N ASP A 156 -16.60 9.69 -0.61
CA ASP A 156 -17.71 8.72 -0.74
C ASP A 156 -17.72 8.15 -2.16
N LEU A 157 -17.22 6.92 -2.31
CA LEU A 157 -17.28 6.16 -3.56
C LEU A 157 -18.71 5.75 -3.94
N GLY A 158 -19.62 5.65 -2.96
CA GLY A 158 -21.03 5.31 -3.23
C GLY A 158 -21.75 6.30 -4.14
N ARG A 159 -21.19 7.52 -4.33
CA ARG A 159 -21.70 8.50 -5.31
C ARG A 159 -21.67 7.97 -6.75
N LEU A 160 -20.71 7.09 -7.08
CA LEU A 160 -20.62 6.46 -8.39
C LEU A 160 -21.85 5.62 -8.72
N ALA A 161 -22.38 4.89 -7.74
CA ALA A 161 -23.60 4.11 -7.91
C ALA A 161 -24.82 4.99 -8.27
N LYS A 162 -24.76 6.28 -7.92
CA LYS A 162 -25.79 7.30 -8.25
C LYS A 162 -25.46 8.08 -9.53
N GLY A 163 -24.48 7.62 -10.33
CA GLY A 163 -24.05 8.28 -11.55
C GLY A 163 -23.32 9.62 -11.34
N SER A 164 -22.88 9.91 -10.12
CA SER A 164 -22.18 11.14 -9.78
C SER A 164 -20.70 10.89 -9.54
N LYS A 165 -19.84 11.85 -9.92
CA LYS A 165 -18.40 11.79 -9.61
C LYS A 165 -18.15 11.71 -8.11
N ALA A 166 -17.17 10.91 -7.72
CA ALA A 166 -16.68 10.81 -6.36
C ALA A 166 -15.34 11.57 -6.24
N ARG A 167 -15.17 12.33 -5.16
CA ARG A 167 -13.89 12.96 -4.79
C ARG A 167 -13.31 12.24 -3.60
N ILE A 168 -12.12 11.70 -3.77
CA ILE A 168 -11.43 10.91 -2.76
C ILE A 168 -10.10 11.60 -2.43
N LYS A 169 -9.84 11.81 -1.15
CA LYS A 169 -8.55 12.28 -0.64
C LYS A 169 -7.93 11.19 0.21
N LEU A 170 -6.65 10.98 0.07
CA LEU A 170 -5.91 10.04 0.90
C LEU A 170 -4.44 10.44 1.01
N ASP A 171 -3.82 9.97 2.07
CA ASP A 171 -2.39 10.08 2.30
C ASP A 171 -1.72 8.73 2.04
N VAL A 172 -0.48 8.80 1.54
CA VAL A 172 0.39 7.64 1.32
C VAL A 172 1.71 7.90 2.03
N ASP A 173 2.06 7.03 2.96
CA ASP A 173 3.36 7.05 3.62
C ASP A 173 4.41 6.35 2.75
N ILE A 174 5.58 6.95 2.62
CA ILE A 174 6.73 6.35 1.97
C ILE A 174 7.78 6.07 3.03
N CYS A 175 8.01 4.79 3.26
CA CYS A 175 8.94 4.29 4.26
C CYS A 175 10.23 3.80 3.60
N GLY A 176 11.35 4.03 4.24
CA GLY A 176 12.63 3.39 3.98
C GLY A 176 13.10 2.63 5.23
N ASP A 177 14.37 2.27 5.28
CA ASP A 177 14.96 1.52 6.40
C ASP A 177 14.79 2.23 7.75
N GLU A 178 14.74 3.56 7.76
CA GLU A 178 14.59 4.37 8.97
C GLU A 178 13.13 4.78 9.25
N GLY A 179 12.14 4.12 8.65
CA GLY A 179 10.71 4.42 8.77
C GLY A 179 10.23 5.49 7.78
N VAL A 180 9.16 6.22 8.10
CA VAL A 180 8.52 7.17 7.18
C VAL A 180 9.48 8.31 6.81
N GLY A 181 9.87 8.37 5.54
CA GLY A 181 10.74 9.41 4.97
C GLY A 181 9.97 10.50 4.21
N ALA A 182 8.80 10.16 3.65
CA ALA A 182 7.95 11.15 2.99
C ALA A 182 6.46 10.81 3.17
N VAL A 183 5.61 11.83 3.05
CA VAL A 183 4.15 11.69 3.06
C VAL A 183 3.61 12.39 1.82
N PHE A 184 2.90 11.64 1.03
CA PHE A 184 2.16 12.13 -0.14
C PHE A 184 0.69 12.30 0.25
N SER A 185 0.10 13.40 -0.18
CA SER A 185 -1.34 13.66 -0.04
C SER A 185 -1.93 13.88 -1.43
N GLY A 186 -2.87 13.03 -1.83
CA GLY A 186 -3.49 13.07 -3.15
C GLY A 186 -5.00 13.31 -3.09
N THR A 187 -5.50 14.06 -4.06
CA THR A 187 -6.93 14.20 -4.34
C THR A 187 -7.23 13.56 -5.69
N TYR A 188 -8.07 12.54 -5.68
CA TYR A 188 -8.52 11.84 -6.87
C TYR A 188 -9.98 12.12 -7.13
N ILE A 189 -10.34 12.23 -8.40
CA ILE A 189 -11.73 12.20 -8.86
C ILE A 189 -11.97 10.89 -9.54
N VAL A 190 -13.03 10.20 -9.15
CA VAL A 190 -13.53 9.05 -9.90
C VAL A 190 -14.73 9.51 -10.71
N LEU A 191 -14.61 9.38 -12.02
CA LEU A 191 -15.67 9.68 -12.98
C LEU A 191 -16.48 8.42 -13.20
N PRO A 192 -17.82 8.46 -13.20
CA PRO A 192 -18.63 7.31 -13.55
C PRO A 192 -18.36 6.92 -15.01
N SER A 193 -18.20 5.61 -15.29
CA SER A 193 -18.09 5.12 -16.66
C SER A 193 -19.28 5.61 -17.47
N GLN A 194 -19.05 6.21 -18.62
CA GLN A 194 -20.12 6.51 -19.55
C GLN A 194 -20.72 5.17 -19.98
N LYS A 195 -22.01 4.97 -19.71
CA LYS A 195 -22.73 3.87 -20.33
C LYS A 195 -22.66 4.14 -21.84
N GLU A 196 -22.01 3.24 -22.59
CA GLU A 196 -22.17 3.25 -24.04
C GLU A 196 -23.67 3.26 -24.31
N GLN A 197 -24.15 4.37 -24.82
CA GLN A 197 -25.49 4.43 -25.37
C GLN A 197 -25.45 3.62 -26.68
N CYS A 198 -25.89 2.35 -26.58
CA CYS A 198 -26.27 1.59 -27.76
C CYS A 198 -27.57 2.15 -28.36
#